data_474f6c8594df926fd221e9905992e0a2
#
_entry.id   474f6c8594df926fd221e9905992e0a2
#
_cell.length_a   1.000
_cell.length_b   1.000
_cell.length_c   1.000
_cell.angle_alpha   90.00
_cell.angle_beta   90.00
_cell.angle_gamma   90.00
#
_symmetry.space_group_name_H-M   'P 1'
#
loop_
_entity.id
_entity.type
_entity.pdbx_description
1 polymer ?
#
loop_
_entity_poly.entity_id
_entity_poly.type
_entity_poly.pdbx_seq_one_letter_code
_entity_poly.pdbx_strand_id
1 'polypeptide(L)'
;MKRIILITGGARSGKSTYAEKLALELSPTPVYLATARIWDEEFRQRVVRHQERRGPEWTNIEEEKELSRHRLEGRVVLIDCITLWCTNFFFDLHSDTDRALAAVKAEFDRFTAQDATFIFVTNEIGMGLSLIHISEPT
;
A
#
# COMPACT_ATOMS: atom_id res chain seq x y z
N MET A 1 -1.87 10.81 -16.30
CA MET A 1 -2.05 11.86 -15.29
C MET A 1 -2.02 11.26 -13.90
N LYS A 2 -1.26 11.86 -13.00
CA LYS A 2 -1.10 11.35 -11.64
C LYS A 2 -2.40 11.53 -10.83
N ARG A 3 -2.83 10.47 -10.15
CA ARG A 3 -3.95 10.50 -9.23
C ARG A 3 -3.57 9.74 -7.97
N ILE A 4 -3.97 10.26 -6.82
CA ILE A 4 -3.77 9.61 -5.53
C ILE A 4 -5.12 9.46 -4.89
N ILE A 5 -5.51 8.22 -4.61
CA ILE A 5 -6.79 7.86 -4.02
C ILE A 5 -6.51 7.14 -2.70
N LEU A 6 -7.13 7.63 -1.63
CA LEU A 6 -6.97 7.01 -0.32
C LEU A 6 -8.30 6.36 0.09
N ILE A 7 -8.26 5.07 0.38
CA ILE A 7 -9.44 4.32 0.81
C ILE A 7 -9.25 3.94 2.28
N THR A 8 -10.11 4.48 3.13
CA THR A 8 -10.06 4.25 4.57
C THR A 8 -11.30 3.51 5.04
N GLY A 9 -11.21 2.89 6.21
CA GLY A 9 -12.34 2.18 6.81
C GLY A 9 -11.86 1.16 7.81
N GLY A 10 -12.82 0.59 8.55
CA GLY A 10 -12.52 -0.44 9.52
C GLY A 10 -12.09 -1.74 8.86
N ALA A 11 -11.51 -2.62 9.67
CA ALA A 11 -10.92 -3.86 9.18
C ALA A 11 -11.90 -4.78 8.44
N ARG A 12 -13.21 -4.63 8.70
CA ARG A 12 -14.24 -5.49 8.09
C ARG A 12 -15.23 -4.70 7.25
N SER A 13 -14.82 -3.56 6.73
CA SER A 13 -15.70 -2.68 5.95
C SER A 13 -15.77 -3.05 4.47
N GLY A 14 -15.02 -4.06 4.02
CA GLY A 14 -15.00 -4.42 2.60
C GLY A 14 -14.16 -3.49 1.76
N LYS A 15 -13.31 -2.68 2.36
CA LYS A 15 -12.53 -1.70 1.62
C LYS A 15 -11.53 -2.31 0.64
N SER A 16 -10.98 -3.49 0.96
CA SER A 16 -10.06 -4.17 0.03
C SER A 16 -10.79 -4.61 -1.23
N THR A 17 -12.00 -5.15 -1.09
CA THR A 17 -12.81 -5.53 -2.23
C THR A 17 -13.20 -4.32 -3.06
N TYR A 18 -13.57 -3.22 -2.41
CA TYR A 18 -13.89 -1.98 -3.09
C TYR A 18 -12.69 -1.45 -3.87
N ALA A 19 -11.52 -1.47 -3.24
CA ALA A 19 -10.29 -0.99 -3.88
C ALA A 19 -9.93 -1.83 -5.10
N GLU A 20 -10.08 -3.15 -5.00
CA GLU A 20 -9.80 -4.05 -6.13
C GLU A 20 -10.76 -3.77 -7.30
N LYS A 21 -12.04 -3.59 -7.00
CA LYS A 21 -13.01 -3.25 -8.03
C LYS A 21 -12.69 -1.92 -8.70
N LEU A 22 -12.34 -0.93 -7.91
CA LEU A 22 -11.98 0.38 -8.45
C LEU A 22 -10.77 0.29 -9.37
N ALA A 23 -9.75 -0.46 -8.95
CA ALA A 23 -8.55 -0.63 -9.76
C ALA A 23 -8.88 -1.29 -11.11
N LEU A 24 -9.73 -2.31 -11.09
CA LEU A 24 -10.14 -3.00 -12.32
C LEU A 24 -11.00 -2.11 -13.23
N GLU A 25 -11.77 -1.19 -12.64
CA GLU A 25 -12.52 -0.22 -13.43
C GLU A 25 -11.60 0.77 -14.13
N LEU A 26 -10.48 1.11 -13.49
CA LEU A 26 -9.55 2.10 -14.02
C LEU A 26 -8.52 1.51 -14.97
N SER A 27 -8.27 0.21 -14.92
CA SER A 27 -7.30 -0.44 -15.79
C SER A 27 -7.62 -1.91 -15.98
N PRO A 28 -7.45 -2.44 -17.21
CA PRO A 28 -7.58 -3.89 -17.42
C PRO A 28 -6.40 -4.69 -16.90
N THR A 29 -5.28 -4.03 -16.53
CA THR A 29 -4.07 -4.70 -16.05
C THR A 29 -3.52 -3.98 -14.82
N PRO A 30 -4.26 -3.97 -13.70
CA PRO A 30 -3.80 -3.25 -12.52
C PRO A 30 -2.66 -3.97 -11.82
N VAL A 31 -1.93 -3.21 -10.98
CA VAL A 31 -0.84 -3.74 -10.17
C VAL A 31 -1.30 -3.81 -8.72
N TYR A 32 -1.06 -4.95 -8.08
CA TYR A 32 -1.28 -5.10 -6.63
C TYR A 32 0.08 -5.11 -5.95
N LEU A 33 0.31 -4.11 -5.12
CA LEU A 33 1.58 -3.98 -4.39
C LEU A 33 1.32 -4.25 -2.91
N ALA A 34 1.84 -5.39 -2.44
CA ALA A 34 1.66 -5.81 -1.06
C ALA A 34 2.85 -5.35 -0.22
N THR A 35 2.57 -4.68 0.88
CA THR A 35 3.61 -4.14 1.78
C THR A 35 3.79 -5.02 3.02
N ALA A 36 3.02 -6.07 3.16
CA ALA A 36 3.07 -6.94 4.32
C ALA A 36 4.43 -7.64 4.43
N ARG A 37 4.98 -7.64 5.64
CA ARG A 37 6.20 -8.38 5.95
C ARG A 37 5.79 -9.76 6.43
N ILE A 38 6.39 -10.80 5.86
CA ILE A 38 6.03 -12.18 6.19
C ILE A 38 6.76 -12.58 7.49
N TRP A 39 5.99 -12.76 8.57
CA TRP A 39 6.54 -13.09 9.87
C TRP A 39 6.55 -14.58 10.15
N ASP A 40 5.56 -15.34 9.60
CA ASP A 40 5.45 -16.77 9.85
C ASP A 40 4.71 -17.47 8.70
N GLU A 41 4.67 -18.79 8.77
CA GLU A 41 4.08 -19.61 7.70
C GLU A 41 2.57 -19.41 7.57
N GLU A 42 1.88 -19.24 8.70
CA GLU A 42 0.44 -19.01 8.67
C GLU A 42 0.09 -17.72 7.95
N PHE A 43 0.83 -16.66 8.23
CA PHE A 43 0.65 -15.39 7.55
C PHE A 43 0.98 -15.50 6.06
N ARG A 44 2.05 -16.24 5.74
CA ARG A 44 2.43 -16.47 4.34
C ARG A 44 1.32 -17.15 3.58
N GLN A 45 0.67 -18.15 4.18
CA GLN A 45 -0.44 -18.85 3.54
C GLN A 45 -1.62 -17.92 3.27
N ARG A 46 -1.90 -17.00 4.18
CA ARG A 46 -2.96 -16.00 3.95
C ARG A 46 -2.64 -15.07 2.78
N VAL A 47 -1.39 -14.65 2.69
CA VAL A 47 -0.95 -13.80 1.58
C VAL A 47 -1.11 -14.54 0.24
N VAL A 48 -0.68 -15.80 0.20
CA VAL A 48 -0.79 -16.62 -1.00
C VAL A 48 -2.25 -16.78 -1.42
N ARG A 49 -3.15 -17.07 -0.46
CA ARG A 49 -4.57 -17.21 -0.76
C ARG A 49 -5.17 -15.93 -1.32
N HIS A 50 -4.75 -14.77 -0.81
CA HIS A 50 -5.19 -13.49 -1.35
C HIS A 50 -4.70 -13.29 -2.78
N GLN A 51 -3.48 -13.69 -3.08
CA GLN A 51 -2.96 -13.59 -4.44
C GLN A 51 -3.73 -14.52 -5.40
N GLU A 52 -4.02 -15.73 -4.96
CA GLU A 52 -4.74 -16.69 -5.78
C GLU A 52 -6.17 -16.25 -6.09
N ARG A 53 -6.78 -15.51 -5.17
CA ARG A 53 -8.15 -15.01 -5.37
C ARG A 53 -8.22 -13.96 -6.47
N ARG A 54 -7.15 -13.22 -6.67
CA ARG A 54 -7.10 -12.22 -7.74
C ARG A 54 -6.83 -12.92 -9.07
N GLY A 55 -7.48 -12.44 -10.13
CA GLY A 55 -7.37 -13.07 -11.44
C GLY A 55 -6.05 -12.76 -12.15
N PRO A 56 -5.88 -13.30 -13.36
CA PRO A 56 -4.64 -13.14 -14.12
C PRO A 56 -4.40 -11.72 -14.62
N GLU A 57 -5.38 -10.84 -14.58
CA GLU A 57 -5.23 -9.44 -14.99
C GLU A 57 -4.30 -8.66 -14.05
N TRP A 58 -4.09 -9.15 -12.83
CA TRP A 58 -3.28 -8.48 -11.83
C TRP A 58 -1.79 -8.80 -11.95
N THR A 59 -0.96 -7.78 -11.83
CA THR A 59 0.47 -7.94 -11.61
C THR A 59 0.72 -7.82 -10.11
N ASN A 60 1.30 -8.84 -9.50
CA ASN A 60 1.53 -8.86 -8.06
C ASN A 60 2.98 -8.49 -7.75
N ILE A 61 3.17 -7.49 -6.90
CA ILE A 61 4.50 -7.05 -6.45
C ILE A 61 4.49 -7.09 -4.92
N GLU A 62 5.59 -7.58 -4.36
CA GLU A 62 5.80 -7.54 -2.91
C GLU A 62 6.94 -6.56 -2.63
N GLU A 63 6.66 -5.55 -1.81
CA GLU A 63 7.66 -4.55 -1.44
C GLU A 63 7.36 -4.00 -0.06
N GLU A 64 8.26 -4.23 0.87
CA GLU A 64 8.04 -3.83 2.26
C GLU A 64 8.22 -2.34 2.50
N LYS A 65 9.17 -1.70 1.82
CA LYS A 65 9.53 -0.31 2.11
C LYS A 65 9.82 0.55 0.89
N GLU A 66 10.62 0.05 -0.05
CA GLU A 66 11.16 0.87 -1.14
C GLU A 66 10.25 0.84 -2.37
N LEU A 67 9.07 1.43 -2.23
CA LEU A 67 8.07 1.44 -3.29
C LEU A 67 8.59 2.11 -4.56
N SER A 68 9.43 3.13 -4.41
CA SER A 68 9.92 3.92 -5.54
C SER A 68 10.91 3.17 -6.43
N ARG A 69 11.39 2.00 -5.99
CA ARG A 69 12.25 1.19 -6.87
C ARG A 69 11.47 0.55 -8.01
N HIS A 70 10.16 0.52 -7.89
CA HIS A 70 9.29 -0.06 -8.91
C HIS A 70 8.77 1.02 -9.84
N ARG A 71 9.09 0.90 -11.12
CA ARG A 71 8.69 1.90 -12.12
C ARG A 71 7.32 1.53 -12.67
N LEU A 72 6.34 2.35 -12.36
CA LEU A 72 4.94 2.04 -12.61
C LEU A 72 4.20 3.14 -13.39
N GLU A 73 4.93 3.94 -14.16
CA GLU A 73 4.33 4.98 -14.97
C GLU A 73 3.23 4.43 -15.87
N GLY A 74 2.11 5.12 -15.91
CA GLY A 74 0.98 4.73 -16.73
C GLY A 74 0.15 3.59 -16.18
N ARG A 75 0.48 3.08 -15.00
CA ARG A 75 -0.22 1.95 -14.38
C ARG A 75 -1.19 2.43 -13.30
N VAL A 76 -2.15 1.57 -13.01
CA VAL A 76 -3.00 1.72 -11.82
C VAL A 76 -2.46 0.76 -10.77
N VAL A 77 -2.06 1.30 -9.62
CA VAL A 77 -1.38 0.54 -8.56
C VAL A 77 -2.20 0.59 -7.29
N LEU A 78 -2.56 -0.58 -6.77
CA LEU A 78 -3.22 -0.72 -5.48
C LEU A 78 -2.15 -1.07 -4.44
N ILE A 79 -1.97 -0.22 -3.43
CA ILE A 79 -1.00 -0.45 -2.36
C ILE A 79 -1.75 -0.93 -1.11
N ASP A 80 -1.55 -2.16 -0.73
CA ASP A 80 -2.21 -2.77 0.42
C ASP A 80 -1.15 -3.25 1.41
N CYS A 81 -0.91 -2.58 2.47
CA CYS A 81 -1.62 -1.35 2.89
C CYS A 81 -0.60 -0.32 3.35
N ILE A 82 -1.01 0.94 3.33
CA ILE A 82 -0.12 2.02 3.74
C ILE A 82 0.21 1.93 5.24
N THR A 83 -0.70 1.40 6.04
CA THR A 83 -0.49 1.25 7.48
C THR A 83 0.67 0.29 7.78
N LEU A 84 0.68 -0.88 7.14
CA LEU A 84 1.77 -1.84 7.32
C LEU A 84 3.09 -1.30 6.76
N TRP A 85 3.02 -0.55 5.68
CA TRP A 85 4.20 0.08 5.10
C TRP A 85 4.84 1.04 6.10
N CYS A 86 4.05 1.91 6.74
CA CYS A 86 4.56 2.81 7.78
C CYS A 86 5.14 2.05 8.95
N THR A 87 4.47 0.97 9.36
CA THR A 87 4.92 0.13 10.47
C THR A 87 6.29 -0.50 10.17
N ASN A 88 6.53 -0.90 8.93
CA ASN A 88 7.82 -1.47 8.55
C ASN A 88 8.96 -0.48 8.77
N PHE A 89 8.75 0.80 8.40
CA PHE A 89 9.74 1.83 8.66
C PHE A 89 9.96 2.07 10.16
N PHE A 90 8.85 2.15 10.89
CA PHE A 90 8.91 2.37 12.33
C PHE A 90 9.69 1.26 13.03
N PHE A 91 9.41 0.02 12.66
CA PHE A 91 10.08 -1.13 13.24
C PHE A 91 11.58 -1.13 12.90
N ASP A 92 11.93 -0.89 11.65
CA ASP A 92 13.32 -0.94 11.20
C ASP A 92 14.18 0.19 11.78
N LEU A 93 13.55 1.30 12.16
CA LEU A 93 14.26 2.43 12.76
C LEU A 93 14.15 2.43 14.28
N HIS A 94 13.94 1.25 14.86
CA HIS A 94 13.96 1.02 16.32
C HIS A 94 12.97 1.91 17.07
N SER A 95 11.78 2.06 16.51
CA SER A 95 10.69 2.84 17.10
C SER A 95 11.00 4.35 17.22
N ASP A 96 11.93 4.85 16.41
CA ASP A 96 12.21 6.29 16.34
C ASP A 96 11.18 6.92 15.43
N THR A 97 10.16 7.53 16.03
CA THR A 97 9.02 8.07 15.30
C THR A 97 9.41 9.18 14.32
N ASP A 98 10.30 10.08 14.73
CA ASP A 98 10.71 11.19 13.87
C ASP A 98 11.47 10.71 12.65
N ARG A 99 12.39 9.78 12.81
CA ARG A 99 13.14 9.22 11.69
C ARG A 99 12.24 8.39 10.77
N ALA A 100 11.33 7.60 11.36
CA ALA A 100 10.41 6.79 10.57
C ALA A 100 9.49 7.68 9.75
N LEU A 101 8.96 8.74 10.34
CA LEU A 101 8.07 9.66 9.64
C LEU A 101 8.79 10.37 8.50
N ALA A 102 10.03 10.81 8.74
CA ALA A 102 10.82 11.46 7.70
C ALA A 102 11.11 10.50 6.54
N ALA A 103 11.44 9.24 6.85
CA ALA A 103 11.72 8.24 5.82
C ALA A 103 10.47 7.90 5.01
N VAL A 104 9.32 7.77 5.68
CA VAL A 104 8.05 7.50 5.02
C VAL A 104 7.69 8.63 4.06
N LYS A 105 7.80 9.87 4.53
CA LYS A 105 7.48 11.03 3.70
C LYS A 105 8.37 11.11 2.47
N ALA A 106 9.66 10.91 2.66
CA ALA A 106 10.62 10.97 1.56
C ALA A 106 10.33 9.88 0.52
N GLU A 107 10.04 8.67 0.98
CA GLU A 107 9.74 7.57 0.09
C GLU A 107 8.39 7.76 -0.61
N PHE A 108 7.40 8.24 0.11
CA PHE A 108 6.09 8.54 -0.48
C PHE A 108 6.22 9.55 -1.62
N ASP A 109 6.99 10.62 -1.39
CA ASP A 109 7.18 11.65 -2.40
C ASP A 109 7.89 11.10 -3.63
N ARG A 110 8.91 10.26 -3.45
CA ARG A 110 9.62 9.64 -4.56
C ARG A 110 8.71 8.69 -5.34
N PHE A 111 7.92 7.89 -4.63
CA PHE A 111 7.04 6.92 -5.26
C PHE A 111 5.94 7.61 -6.07
N THR A 112 5.29 8.61 -5.48
CA THR A 112 4.19 9.30 -6.13
C THR A 112 4.63 10.38 -7.11
N ALA A 113 5.93 10.56 -7.30
CA ALA A 113 6.44 11.43 -8.35
C ALA A 113 6.20 10.84 -9.75
N GLN A 114 5.98 9.54 -9.84
CA GLN A 114 5.67 8.87 -11.10
C GLN A 114 4.28 9.27 -11.60
N ASP A 115 4.11 9.30 -12.91
CA ASP A 115 2.82 9.62 -13.52
C ASP A 115 1.96 8.35 -13.61
N ALA A 116 1.29 8.03 -12.51
CA ALA A 116 0.49 6.82 -12.36
C ALA A 116 -0.73 7.11 -11.50
N THR A 117 -1.63 6.14 -11.39
CA THR A 117 -2.76 6.21 -10.47
C THR A 117 -2.46 5.32 -9.27
N PHE A 118 -2.45 5.92 -8.08
CA PHE A 118 -2.12 5.23 -6.83
C PHE A 118 -3.37 5.12 -5.97
N ILE A 119 -3.72 3.89 -5.59
CA ILE A 119 -4.83 3.63 -4.67
C ILE A 119 -4.23 3.08 -3.39
N PHE A 120 -4.26 3.88 -2.33
CA PHE A 120 -3.73 3.48 -1.03
C PHE A 120 -4.85 3.00 -0.14
N VAL A 121 -4.70 1.81 0.41
CA VAL A 121 -5.65 1.23 1.35
C VAL A 121 -5.07 1.29 2.74
N THR A 122 -5.89 1.66 3.72
CA THR A 122 -5.46 1.68 5.12
C THR A 122 -6.10 0.54 5.89
N ASN A 123 -5.36 0.02 6.87
CA ASN A 123 -5.93 -0.88 7.88
C ASN A 123 -5.99 -0.11 9.19
N GLU A 124 -7.03 -0.38 9.95
CA GLU A 124 -7.24 0.31 11.20
C GLU A 124 -6.42 -0.32 12.33
N ILE A 125 -5.23 0.26 12.58
CA ILE A 125 -4.48 0.02 13.79
C ILE A 125 -4.24 1.38 14.41
N GLY A 126 -4.47 1.52 15.71
CA GLY A 126 -4.51 2.82 16.37
C GLY A 126 -3.36 3.77 16.06
N MET A 127 -2.14 3.27 16.01
CA MET A 127 -0.97 4.11 15.75
C MET A 127 -0.84 4.52 14.29
N GLY A 128 -1.31 3.66 13.38
CA GLY A 128 -1.22 3.92 11.96
C GLY A 128 -2.05 5.12 11.52
N LEU A 129 -3.18 5.32 12.14
CA LEU A 129 -4.08 6.42 11.79
C LEU A 129 -3.43 7.78 11.96
N SER A 130 -2.67 7.97 13.04
CA SER A 130 -1.98 9.24 13.28
C SER A 130 -0.97 9.54 12.18
N LEU A 131 -0.21 8.54 11.76
CA LEU A 131 0.78 8.71 10.69
C LEU A 131 0.11 9.03 9.36
N ILE A 132 -1.02 8.42 9.08
CA ILE A 132 -1.75 8.64 7.84
C ILE A 132 -2.30 10.07 7.80
N HIS A 133 -2.83 10.56 8.90
CA HIS A 133 -3.34 11.92 8.97
C HIS A 133 -2.25 12.96 8.69
N ILE A 134 -1.05 12.72 9.18
CA ILE A 134 0.08 13.63 8.96
C ILE A 134 0.50 13.62 7.48
N SER A 135 0.40 12.46 6.85
CA SER A 135 0.85 12.26 5.47
C SER A 135 -0.19 12.60 4.42
N GLU A 136 -1.45 12.76 4.81
CA GLU A 136 -2.54 12.96 3.88
C GLU A 136 -2.41 14.28 3.16
N PRO A 137 -2.42 14.28 1.82
CA PRO A 137 -2.40 15.55 1.08
C PRO A 137 -3.74 16.25 1.24
N THR A 138 -3.69 17.47 1.58
CA THR A 138 -4.87 18.30 1.73
C THR A 138 -5.18 19.03 0.44
#